data_5d2aa64d4a20fbffad0b3e89096435fb
#
_entry.id   5d2aa64d4a20fbffad0b3e89096435fb
#
_cell.length_a   1.000
_cell.length_b   1.000
_cell.length_c   1.000
_cell.angle_alpha   90.00
_cell.angle_beta   90.00
_cell.angle_gamma   90.00
#
_symmetry.space_group_name_H-M   'P 1'
#
loop_
_entity.id
_entity.type
_entity.pdbx_description
1 polymer ?
#
loop_
_entity_poly.entity_id
_entity_poly.type
_entity_poly.pdbx_seq_one_letter_code
_entity_poly.pdbx_strand_id
1 'polypeptide(L)' 'MQINELVTFAADVGRGLLESGAETSRVEDTVERIIRHFYDGKSEVLVVMTGLFVTVGDVTKTVRVRRRTINPVSYTHLFL' A
#
# COMPACT_ATOMS: atom_id res chain seq x y z
N MET A 1 2.25 20.88 -0.42
CA MET A 1 1.76 19.73 -1.21
C MET A 1 0.25 19.65 -1.11
N GLN A 2 -0.42 19.54 -2.23
CA GLN A 2 -1.86 19.43 -2.24
C GLN A 2 -2.30 18.02 -1.85
N ILE A 3 -3.53 17.91 -1.35
CA ILE A 3 -4.04 16.62 -0.88
C ILE A 3 -4.00 15.56 -2.00
N ASN A 4 -4.37 15.94 -3.22
CA ASN A 4 -4.33 15.00 -4.34
C ASN A 4 -2.92 14.48 -4.61
N GLU A 5 -1.93 15.34 -4.52
CA GLU A 5 -0.55 14.95 -4.71
C GLU A 5 -0.08 14.05 -3.58
N LEU A 6 -0.46 14.37 -2.36
CA LEU A 6 -0.10 13.58 -1.20
C LEU A 6 -0.68 12.17 -1.28
N VAL A 7 -1.97 12.07 -1.61
CA VAL A 7 -2.63 10.77 -1.77
C VAL A 7 -1.95 9.95 -2.85
N THR A 8 -1.64 10.57 -3.98
CA THR A 8 -0.98 9.87 -5.08
C THR A 8 0.41 9.39 -4.68
N PHE A 9 1.17 10.26 -4.05
CA PHE A 9 2.51 9.91 -3.59
C PHE A 9 2.48 8.76 -2.57
N ALA A 10 1.62 8.89 -1.57
CA ALA A 10 1.50 7.87 -0.54
C ALA A 10 1.06 6.52 -1.12
N ALA A 11 0.09 6.56 -2.03
CA ALA A 11 -0.38 5.34 -2.68
C ALA A 11 0.72 4.70 -3.53
N ASP A 12 1.51 5.51 -4.22
CA ASP A 12 2.62 4.98 -5.03
C ASP A 12 3.68 4.32 -4.17
N VAL A 13 4.02 4.91 -3.04
CA VAL A 13 4.97 4.31 -2.10
C VAL A 13 4.42 2.99 -1.58
N GLY A 14 3.16 2.97 -1.19
CA GLY A 14 2.51 1.75 -0.72
C GLY A 14 2.50 0.66 -1.77
N ARG A 15 2.20 1.03 -3.01
CA ARG A 15 2.21 0.07 -4.12
C ARG A 15 3.60 -0.54 -4.30
N GLY A 16 4.62 0.30 -4.33
CA GLY A 16 5.99 -0.19 -4.49
C GLY A 16 6.39 -1.16 -3.38
N LEU A 17 6.01 -0.85 -2.15
CA LEU A 17 6.32 -1.73 -1.03
C LEU A 17 5.58 -3.07 -1.14
N LEU A 18 4.30 -3.03 -1.51
CA LEU A 18 3.55 -4.28 -1.70
C LEU A 18 4.13 -5.11 -2.82
N GLU A 19 4.48 -4.48 -3.93
CA GLU A 19 5.06 -5.19 -5.08
C GLU A 19 6.40 -5.82 -4.73
N SER A 20 7.14 -5.24 -3.80
CA SER A 20 8.39 -5.81 -3.36
C SER A 20 8.24 -6.85 -2.25
N GLY A 21 7.01 -7.15 -1.86
CA GLY A 21 6.75 -8.22 -0.90
C GLY A 21 6.70 -7.82 0.56
N ALA A 22 6.61 -6.53 0.85
CA ALA A 22 6.50 -6.07 2.23
C ALA A 22 5.21 -6.56 2.88
N GLU A 23 5.25 -6.75 4.19
CA GLU A 23 4.05 -7.12 4.94
C GLU A 23 3.03 -5.99 4.91
N THR A 24 1.74 -6.34 4.86
CA THR A 24 0.69 -5.35 4.77
C THR A 24 0.71 -4.37 5.95
N SER A 25 0.99 -4.85 7.14
CA SER A 25 1.07 -3.98 8.32
C SER A 25 2.19 -2.95 8.21
N ARG A 26 3.32 -3.35 7.65
CA ARG A 26 4.45 -2.45 7.44
C ARG A 26 4.13 -1.41 6.37
N VAL A 27 3.47 -1.82 5.31
CA VAL A 27 3.05 -0.90 4.25
C VAL A 27 2.10 0.14 4.83
N GLU A 28 1.11 -0.31 5.59
CA GLU A 28 0.13 0.57 6.21
C GLU A 28 0.81 1.59 7.12
N ASP A 29 1.70 1.12 7.97
CA ASP A 29 2.43 2.01 8.90
C ASP A 29 3.27 3.05 8.15
N THR A 30 3.97 2.62 7.12
CA THR A 30 4.81 3.52 6.33
C THR A 30 3.97 4.58 5.63
N VAL A 31 2.87 4.18 5.00
CA VAL A 31 2.00 5.10 4.29
C VAL A 31 1.37 6.10 5.26
N GLU A 32 0.91 5.63 6.41
CA GLU A 32 0.35 6.52 7.43
C GLU A 32 1.37 7.56 7.91
N ARG A 33 2.60 7.16 8.11
CA ARG A 33 3.65 8.09 8.54
C ARG A 33 3.90 9.18 7.52
N ILE A 34 3.90 8.82 6.25
CA ILE A 34 4.07 9.79 5.18
C ILE A 34 2.93 10.79 5.20
N ILE A 35 1.70 10.30 5.30
CA ILE A 35 0.54 11.18 5.31
C ILE A 35 0.58 12.12 6.51
N ARG A 36 0.85 11.59 7.68
CA ARG A 36 0.87 12.39 8.90
C ARG A 36 1.95 13.46 8.91
N HIS A 37 3.01 13.23 8.17
CA HIS A 37 4.08 14.21 8.06
C HIS A 37 3.61 15.48 7.34
N PHE A 38 2.69 15.34 6.41
CA PHE A 38 2.24 16.45 5.57
C PHE A 38 0.80 16.89 5.82
N TYR A 39 0.05 16.16 6.62
CA TYR A 39 -1.37 16.43 6.79
C TYR A 39 -1.82 16.07 8.20
N ASP A 40 -2.44 17.05 8.87
CA ASP A 40 -2.89 16.88 10.26
C ASP A 40 -4.33 16.40 10.41
N GLY A 41 -5.08 16.39 9.33
CA GLY A 41 -6.48 16.01 9.37
C GLY A 41 -6.69 14.51 9.37
N LYS A 42 -7.92 14.12 9.11
CA LYS A 42 -8.27 12.71 9.06
C LYS A 42 -7.66 12.03 7.85
N SER A 43 -7.05 10.90 8.10
CA SER A 43 -6.54 10.04 7.04
C SER A 43 -6.79 8.59 7.40
N GLU A 44 -6.90 7.76 6.42
CA GLU A 44 -7.14 6.34 6.62
C GLU A 44 -6.39 5.56 5.56
N VAL A 45 -5.75 4.49 5.99
CA VAL A 45 -5.01 3.61 5.09
C VAL A 45 -5.45 2.19 5.36
N LEU A 46 -5.91 1.52 4.33
CA LEU A 46 -6.25 0.10 4.42
C LEU A 46 -5.42 -0.64 3.38
N VAL A 47 -4.66 -1.60 3.84
CA VAL A 47 -3.79 -2.39 2.97
C VAL A 47 -4.20 -3.84 3.02
N VAL A 48 -4.43 -4.40 1.84
CA VAL A 48 -4.70 -5.83 1.68
C VAL A 48 -3.65 -6.40 0.72
N MET A 49 -3.60 -7.71 0.59
CA MET A 49 -2.57 -8.35 -0.23
C MET A 49 -2.61 -7.94 -1.70
N THR A 50 -3.77 -7.54 -2.19
CA THR A 50 -3.98 -7.23 -3.60
C THR A 50 -4.08 -5.73 -3.89
N GLY A 51 -3.88 -4.89 -2.89
CA GLY A 51 -3.94 -3.46 -3.10
C GLY A 51 -4.05 -2.66 -1.84
N LEU A 52 -4.31 -1.38 -2.00
CA LEU A 52 -4.46 -0.49 -0.87
C LEU A 52 -5.44 0.62 -1.19
N PHE A 53 -6.03 1.16 -0.12
CA PHE A 53 -6.95 2.28 -0.15
C PHE A 53 -6.37 3.37 0.74
N VAL A 54 -6.18 4.54 0.18
CA VAL A 54 -5.63 5.67 0.93
C VAL A 54 -6.65 6.79 0.87
N THR A 55 -7.05 7.28 2.03
CA THR A 55 -7.95 8.40 2.15
C THR A 55 -7.28 9.51 2.94
N VAL A 56 -7.25 10.69 2.38
CA VAL A 56 -6.74 11.89 3.05
C VAL A 56 -7.79 12.97 2.90
N GLY A 57 -8.39 13.37 4.02
CA GLY A 57 -9.51 14.31 3.96
C GLY A 57 -10.66 13.74 3.16
N ASP A 58 -11.00 14.39 2.06
CA ASP A 58 -12.10 13.97 1.19
C ASP A 58 -11.62 13.16 -0.02
N VAL A 59 -10.32 12.95 -0.15
CA VAL A 59 -9.77 12.32 -1.34
C VAL A 59 -9.39 10.88 -1.04
N THR A 60 -9.91 9.97 -1.85
CA THR A 60 -9.61 8.54 -1.73
C THR A 60 -8.96 8.05 -3.00
N LYS A 61 -7.90 7.27 -2.85
CA LYS A 61 -7.26 6.60 -3.96
C LYS A 61 -7.17 5.11 -3.69
N THR A 62 -7.59 4.33 -4.67
CA THR A 62 -7.53 2.88 -4.62
C THR A 62 -6.47 2.40 -5.60
N VAL A 63 -5.61 1.52 -5.15
CA VAL A 63 -4.55 0.98 -5.99
C VAL A 63 -4.62 -0.53 -5.95
N ARG A 64 -4.62 -1.16 -7.10
CA ARG A 64 -4.51 -2.61 -7.21
C ARG A 64 -3.06 -2.97 -7.46
N VAL A 65 -2.64 -4.00 -6.77
CA VAL A 65 -1.26 -4.47 -6.87
C VAL A 65 -1.27 -5.91 -7.32
N ARG A 66 -0.50 -6.20 -8.33
CA ARG A 66 -0.22 -7.57 -8.70
C ARG A 66 1.00 -8.00 -7.94
N ARG A 67 0.75 -8.72 -6.87
CA ARG A 67 1.84 -9.27 -6.11
C ARG A 67 2.40 -10.46 -6.87
N ARG A 68 3.70 -10.43 -7.13
CA ARG A 68 4.38 -11.63 -7.60
C ARG A 68 4.45 -12.58 -6.43
N THR A 69 3.41 -13.35 -6.28
CA THR A 69 3.47 -14.46 -5.37
C THR A 69 4.32 -15.51 -6.04
N ILE A 70 5.37 -15.88 -5.39
CA ILE A 70 6.03 -17.12 -5.72
C ILE A 70 4.94 -18.16 -5.61
N ASN A 71 4.67 -18.81 -6.72
CA ASN A 71 3.58 -19.77 -6.81
C ASN A 71 3.80 -20.89 -5.79
N PRO A 72 2.95 -21.04 -4.78
CA PRO A 72 3.14 -22.09 -3.78
C PRO A 72 3.11 -23.48 -4.37
N VAL A 73 2.40 -23.63 -5.48
CA VAL A 73 2.32 -24.91 -6.19
C VAL A 73 3.68 -25.29 -6.73
N SER A 74 4.43 -24.34 -7.26
CA SER A 74 5.78 -24.62 -7.75
C SER A 74 6.70 -25.10 -6.64
N TYR A 75 6.56 -24.52 -5.48
CA TYR A 75 7.34 -24.97 -4.32
C TYR A 75 6.97 -26.36 -3.89
N THR A 76 5.68 -26.63 -3.87
CA THR A 76 5.20 -27.95 -3.52
C THR A 76 5.77 -29.00 -4.45
N HIS A 77 5.85 -28.71 -5.73
CA HIS A 77 6.44 -29.61 -6.70
C HIS A 77 7.91 -29.88 -6.46
N LEU A 78 8.62 -28.87 -5.97
CA LEU A 78 10.05 -29.04 -5.71
C LEU A 78 10.31 -29.97 -4.54
N PHE A 79 9.34 -30.12 -3.66
CA PHE A 79 9.50 -30.97 -2.48
C PHE A 79 8.92 -32.38 -2.68
N LEU A 80 8.22 -32.56 -3.76
CA LEU A 80 7.66 -33.86 -4.08
C LEU A 80 8.49 -34.58 -5.11
#